data_92adb25b5f17d4f72efc593220ed897c
#
_entry.id   92adb25b5f17d4f72efc593220ed897c
#
_cell.length_a   1.000
_cell.length_b   1.000
_cell.length_c   1.000
_cell.angle_alpha   90.00
_cell.angle_beta   90.00
_cell.angle_gamma   90.00
#
_symmetry.space_group_name_H-M   'P 1'
#
loop_
_entity.id
_entity.type
_entity.pdbx_description
1 polymer ?
#
loop_
_entity_poly.entity_id
_entity_poly.type
_entity_poly.pdbx_seq_one_letter_code
_entity_poly.pdbx_strand_id
1 'polypeptide(L)'
;PWRFGYIHSVDYGLEDGVWSTLENGDRIWRILITSPKALSLNFIFDDFYMPEGGYLYLYNNERTDLLGAYDSNQNQESGVLGTWLVEGDAVWLEYFEPSEVKDQGRLHIAKATHGYRNAETFKEAKGLNDSGDCNLDVDCSIGEDWEELKEHNKRSAGILLSGGGGGFCSGALINNTENDGTPYFLTANHCFSDPSVWAFRFGWISPNVVCATTANSSNGPTNMTLSGATLRARDAGSDFALVEINQNIPEDWDRVYAGWDRSGNTPNFTVGIHHPSGDVMKVCRDDDQPTQTINGGAQTWEITTAGGGWEWGVTEPGSSGSPLFDAEGRIIGQLYGGGAACSGTVDNNLLDYYGRLDISWEGGGSSSTRLRDWLDPNGTGDVDVDPYPALVLLANDIGIESVDSPASGTLTDSESVTVSITNFGENAASNFDVSFQVDGGAVVTETYTGTISTGETAQHTFSTTVDMSTVGTTYVLTAYTTYDSDEDSENDSVTVDITHLNPNDIGVSEIISPSSGELLSNAEPVTVTI
;
A
#
# COMPACT_ATOMS: atom_id res chain seq x y z
N PRO A 1 -14.97 3.60 -12.30
CA PRO A 1 -13.58 3.92 -11.96
C PRO A 1 -13.29 5.42 -12.16
N TRP A 2 -12.41 5.97 -11.33
CA TRP A 2 -11.95 7.33 -11.47
C TRP A 2 -10.96 7.44 -12.64
N ARG A 3 -11.28 8.28 -13.66
CA ARG A 3 -10.48 8.38 -14.88
C ARG A 3 -9.33 9.37 -14.70
N PHE A 4 -8.09 8.90 -14.97
CA PHE A 4 -6.90 9.74 -14.97
C PHE A 4 -6.26 9.92 -16.34
N GLY A 5 -6.59 9.07 -17.33
CA GLY A 5 -5.91 9.04 -18.60
C GLY A 5 -6.85 8.86 -19.83
N TYR A 6 -6.30 9.22 -20.97
CA TYR A 6 -6.89 8.96 -22.30
C TYR A 6 -6.11 7.85 -23.00
N ILE A 7 -6.83 6.84 -23.48
CA ILE A 7 -6.24 5.65 -24.10
C ILE A 7 -6.13 5.87 -25.60
N HIS A 8 -4.92 5.74 -26.12
CA HIS A 8 -4.62 5.74 -27.56
C HIS A 8 -4.38 4.31 -28.05
N SER A 9 -4.94 3.96 -29.20
CA SER A 9 -4.52 2.77 -29.92
C SER A 9 -3.20 3.07 -30.62
N VAL A 10 -2.24 2.17 -30.44
CA VAL A 10 -0.90 2.23 -31.03
C VAL A 10 -0.58 0.86 -31.65
N ASP A 11 0.53 0.75 -32.34
CA ASP A 11 0.96 -0.46 -33.08
C ASP A 11 2.50 -0.47 -33.03
N TYR A 12 3.07 -0.95 -31.91
CA TYR A 12 4.52 -1.01 -31.71
C TYR A 12 4.95 -2.42 -31.35
N GLY A 13 5.87 -2.99 -32.14
CA GLY A 13 6.46 -4.29 -31.93
C GLY A 13 7.98 -4.25 -31.71
N LEU A 14 8.59 -5.43 -31.65
CA LEU A 14 10.03 -5.56 -31.52
C LEU A 14 10.82 -5.00 -32.73
N GLU A 15 10.17 -4.84 -33.89
CA GLU A 15 10.70 -4.22 -35.10
C GLU A 15 10.82 -2.69 -35.02
N ASP A 16 10.08 -2.03 -34.11
CA ASP A 16 10.04 -0.58 -34.00
C ASP A 16 11.13 -0.01 -33.06
N GLY A 17 11.79 -0.87 -32.30
CA GLY A 17 12.86 -0.48 -31.39
C GLY A 17 14.26 -0.80 -31.92
N VAL A 18 15.25 -0.56 -31.10
CA VAL A 18 16.68 -0.75 -31.41
C VAL A 18 17.24 -1.93 -30.61
N TRP A 19 17.82 -2.88 -31.33
CA TRP A 19 18.53 -4.01 -30.75
C TRP A 19 20.03 -3.72 -30.61
N SER A 20 20.59 -4.09 -29.45
CA SER A 20 22.03 -4.11 -29.18
C SER A 20 22.42 -5.53 -28.76
N THR A 21 23.55 -6.04 -29.29
CA THR A 21 24.07 -7.37 -28.91
C THR A 21 25.27 -7.19 -27.99
N LEU A 22 25.28 -7.88 -26.87
CA LEU A 22 26.36 -7.92 -25.90
C LEU A 22 27.47 -8.90 -26.34
N GLU A 23 28.66 -8.81 -25.71
CA GLU A 23 29.82 -9.64 -26.05
C GLU A 23 29.55 -11.16 -25.84
N ASN A 24 28.69 -11.51 -24.90
CA ASN A 24 28.28 -12.90 -24.61
C ASN A 24 27.17 -13.42 -25.55
N GLY A 25 26.68 -12.59 -26.47
CA GLY A 25 25.62 -12.94 -27.42
C GLY A 25 24.20 -12.61 -26.95
N ASP A 26 24.00 -12.18 -25.71
CA ASP A 26 22.72 -11.67 -25.24
C ASP A 26 22.33 -10.39 -25.94
N ARG A 27 21.05 -10.05 -25.93
CA ARG A 27 20.56 -8.86 -26.62
C ARG A 27 19.74 -7.98 -25.70
N ILE A 28 19.77 -6.68 -26.00
CA ILE A 28 18.90 -5.68 -25.35
C ILE A 28 18.16 -4.94 -26.46
N TRP A 29 16.84 -4.93 -26.35
CA TRP A 29 15.96 -4.11 -27.17
C TRP A 29 15.48 -2.90 -26.39
N ARG A 30 15.38 -1.75 -27.07
CA ARG A 30 14.89 -0.51 -26.47
C ARG A 30 14.01 0.25 -27.43
N ILE A 31 12.92 0.80 -26.90
CA ILE A 31 12.08 1.78 -27.57
C ILE A 31 11.75 2.92 -26.60
N LEU A 32 11.76 4.16 -27.08
CA LEU A 32 11.26 5.32 -26.35
C LEU A 32 9.88 5.69 -26.89
N ILE A 33 8.88 5.65 -26.03
CA ILE A 33 7.52 6.10 -26.34
C ILE A 33 7.27 7.42 -25.65
N THR A 34 6.86 8.42 -26.45
CA THR A 34 6.60 9.77 -25.97
C THR A 34 5.16 10.19 -26.23
N SER A 35 4.56 10.86 -25.24
CA SER A 35 3.27 11.50 -25.37
C SER A 35 3.34 12.90 -24.76
N PRO A 36 3.63 13.94 -25.57
CA PRO A 36 3.93 15.27 -25.05
C PRO A 36 2.85 15.81 -24.10
N LYS A 37 3.29 16.30 -22.93
CA LYS A 37 2.44 16.78 -21.82
C LYS A 37 1.68 15.68 -21.07
N ALA A 38 1.93 14.42 -21.32
CA ALA A 38 1.46 13.38 -20.43
C ALA A 38 2.18 13.51 -19.07
N LEU A 39 1.45 13.22 -18.01
CA LEU A 39 1.95 13.21 -16.64
C LEU A 39 2.39 11.81 -16.24
N SER A 40 1.84 10.82 -16.96
CA SER A 40 2.23 9.42 -16.87
C SER A 40 1.86 8.67 -18.14
N LEU A 41 2.53 7.55 -18.37
CA LEU A 41 2.22 6.60 -19.43
C LEU A 41 2.09 5.19 -18.84
N ASN A 42 1.11 4.43 -19.33
CA ASN A 42 1.03 2.99 -19.14
C ASN A 42 0.59 2.30 -20.42
N PHE A 43 0.85 1.00 -20.52
CA PHE A 43 0.71 0.26 -21.77
C PHE A 43 -0.13 -0.98 -21.61
N ILE A 44 -0.79 -1.38 -22.70
CA ILE A 44 -1.42 -2.68 -22.85
C ILE A 44 -0.78 -3.38 -24.03
N PHE A 45 -0.19 -4.53 -23.75
CA PHE A 45 0.30 -5.48 -24.74
C PHE A 45 -0.83 -6.46 -25.07
N ASP A 46 -1.05 -6.73 -26.34
CA ASP A 46 -1.98 -7.75 -26.82
C ASP A 46 -1.26 -9.00 -27.36
N ASP A 47 0.06 -8.96 -27.47
CA ASP A 47 0.93 -10.13 -27.62
C ASP A 47 2.16 -9.94 -26.74
N PHE A 48 2.10 -10.52 -25.54
CA PHE A 48 3.18 -10.52 -24.55
C PHE A 48 3.59 -11.96 -24.24
N TYR A 49 4.84 -12.25 -24.47
CA TYR A 49 5.48 -13.50 -24.00
C TYR A 49 6.92 -13.23 -23.65
N MET A 50 7.29 -13.55 -22.42
CA MET A 50 8.66 -13.44 -21.92
C MET A 50 9.26 -14.83 -21.77
N PRO A 51 10.35 -15.15 -22.50
CA PRO A 51 11.03 -16.43 -22.35
C PRO A 51 11.80 -16.48 -21.02
N GLU A 52 12.12 -17.67 -20.59
CA GLU A 52 12.90 -17.91 -19.35
C GLU A 52 14.22 -17.13 -19.37
N GLY A 53 14.51 -16.41 -18.28
CA GLY A 53 15.67 -15.55 -18.15
C GLY A 53 15.58 -14.21 -18.90
N GLY A 54 14.53 -14.00 -19.70
CA GLY A 54 14.21 -12.72 -20.29
C GLY A 54 13.47 -11.82 -19.31
N TYR A 55 13.61 -10.50 -19.46
CA TYR A 55 12.86 -9.53 -18.64
C TYR A 55 12.67 -8.19 -19.34
N LEU A 56 11.56 -7.53 -19.01
CA LEU A 56 11.19 -6.20 -19.51
C LEU A 56 11.14 -5.21 -18.34
N TYR A 57 11.79 -4.07 -18.51
CA TYR A 57 11.66 -2.89 -17.66
C TYR A 57 11.00 -1.73 -18.41
N LEU A 58 10.24 -0.93 -17.66
CA LEU A 58 9.71 0.36 -18.11
C LEU A 58 10.20 1.43 -17.15
N TYR A 59 10.75 2.53 -17.67
CA TYR A 59 11.25 3.61 -16.83
C TYR A 59 11.15 4.96 -17.53
N ASN A 60 11.02 6.03 -16.74
CA ASN A 60 11.01 7.38 -17.26
C ASN A 60 12.43 7.82 -17.68
N ASN A 61 12.49 8.95 -18.39
CA ASN A 61 13.76 9.44 -18.95
C ASN A 61 14.78 9.81 -17.87
N GLU A 62 14.32 10.28 -16.72
CA GLU A 62 15.09 10.66 -15.54
C GLU A 62 15.52 9.45 -14.70
N ARG A 63 14.95 8.27 -14.93
CA ARG A 63 15.15 7.02 -14.17
C ARG A 63 14.77 7.14 -12.68
N THR A 64 13.81 7.99 -12.40
CA THR A 64 13.24 8.17 -11.05
C THR A 64 12.03 7.28 -10.79
N ASP A 65 11.42 6.73 -11.85
CA ASP A 65 10.31 5.78 -11.77
C ASP A 65 10.58 4.58 -12.67
N LEU A 66 10.44 3.38 -12.10
CA LEU A 66 10.79 2.09 -12.72
C LEU A 66 9.73 1.05 -12.43
N LEU A 67 9.26 0.36 -13.46
CA LEU A 67 8.41 -0.83 -13.37
C LEU A 67 9.14 -2.06 -13.89
N GLY A 68 8.90 -3.20 -13.27
CA GLY A 68 9.48 -4.49 -13.64
C GLY A 68 10.32 -5.07 -12.48
N ALA A 69 11.03 -6.16 -12.68
CA ALA A 69 11.10 -6.84 -13.99
C ALA A 69 9.78 -7.58 -14.29
N TYR A 70 9.28 -7.39 -15.52
CA TYR A 70 8.28 -8.30 -16.08
C TYR A 70 9.02 -9.47 -16.72
N ASP A 71 8.87 -10.67 -16.18
CA ASP A 71 9.56 -11.90 -16.58
C ASP A 71 8.57 -13.00 -17.05
N SER A 72 9.01 -14.25 -17.08
CA SER A 72 8.16 -15.38 -17.48
C SER A 72 6.95 -15.61 -16.56
N ASN A 73 6.98 -15.10 -15.32
CA ASN A 73 5.87 -15.23 -14.37
C ASN A 73 4.66 -14.38 -14.77
N GLN A 74 4.86 -13.33 -15.59
CA GLN A 74 3.78 -12.50 -16.13
C GLN A 74 3.15 -13.06 -17.41
N ASN A 75 3.65 -14.19 -17.94
CA ASN A 75 3.04 -14.82 -19.09
C ASN A 75 1.62 -15.30 -18.78
N GLN A 76 0.67 -14.87 -19.55
CA GLN A 76 -0.72 -15.29 -19.48
C GLN A 76 -1.07 -16.14 -20.71
N GLU A 77 -2.01 -17.07 -20.58
CA GLU A 77 -2.50 -17.86 -21.70
C GLU A 77 -3.10 -16.99 -22.82
N SER A 78 -3.70 -15.86 -22.42
CA SER A 78 -4.24 -14.85 -23.35
C SER A 78 -3.18 -14.08 -24.14
N GLY A 79 -1.92 -14.10 -23.70
CA GLY A 79 -0.85 -13.25 -24.26
C GLY A 79 -1.02 -11.75 -24.00
N VAL A 80 -1.89 -11.36 -23.07
CA VAL A 80 -2.17 -9.95 -22.79
C VAL A 80 -1.46 -9.52 -21.51
N LEU A 81 -0.92 -8.29 -21.48
CA LEU A 81 -0.35 -7.69 -20.27
C LEU A 81 -0.76 -6.21 -20.18
N GLY A 82 -1.30 -5.79 -19.04
CA GLY A 82 -1.44 -4.38 -18.69
C GLY A 82 -0.34 -3.96 -17.71
N THR A 83 0.28 -2.80 -17.92
CA THR A 83 1.30 -2.29 -17.00
C THR A 83 0.67 -1.29 -16.01
N TRP A 84 1.30 -1.10 -14.88
CA TRP A 84 1.08 0.09 -14.07
C TRP A 84 1.57 1.33 -14.83
N LEU A 85 1.31 2.52 -14.30
CA LEU A 85 1.77 3.77 -14.93
C LEU A 85 3.23 4.09 -14.53
N VAL A 86 3.94 4.73 -15.45
CA VAL A 86 5.26 5.34 -15.24
C VAL A 86 5.10 6.84 -15.38
N GLU A 87 5.66 7.61 -14.46
CA GLU A 87 5.59 9.08 -14.45
C GLU A 87 6.35 9.71 -15.63
N GLY A 88 5.79 10.81 -16.14
CA GLY A 88 6.40 11.59 -17.22
C GLY A 88 5.74 11.38 -18.57
N ASP A 89 6.23 12.12 -19.55
CA ASP A 89 5.73 12.15 -20.94
C ASP A 89 6.61 11.35 -21.93
N ALA A 90 7.64 10.67 -21.40
CA ALA A 90 8.59 9.85 -22.14
C ALA A 90 8.98 8.62 -21.31
N VAL A 91 8.69 7.43 -21.83
CA VAL A 91 8.95 6.15 -21.17
C VAL A 91 9.78 5.25 -22.07
N TRP A 92 10.89 4.77 -21.54
CA TRP A 92 11.69 3.73 -22.13
C TRP A 92 11.12 2.37 -21.78
N LEU A 93 11.03 1.50 -22.79
CA LEU A 93 10.85 0.06 -22.61
C LEU A 93 12.16 -0.62 -22.97
N GLU A 94 12.69 -1.44 -22.06
CA GLU A 94 13.94 -2.15 -22.20
C GLU A 94 13.73 -3.64 -21.99
N TYR A 95 13.89 -4.43 -23.03
CA TYR A 95 13.79 -5.88 -23.00
C TYR A 95 15.17 -6.52 -23.11
N PHE A 96 15.55 -7.30 -22.11
CA PHE A 96 16.71 -8.16 -22.12
C PHE A 96 16.35 -9.56 -22.60
N GLU A 97 17.12 -10.09 -23.55
CA GLU A 97 16.93 -11.40 -24.12
C GLU A 97 18.24 -12.20 -24.05
N PRO A 98 18.28 -13.30 -23.24
CA PRO A 98 19.41 -14.22 -23.25
C PRO A 98 19.63 -14.87 -24.62
N SER A 99 20.89 -15.14 -24.95
CA SER A 99 21.27 -15.73 -26.24
C SER A 99 20.64 -17.12 -26.49
N GLU A 100 20.36 -17.87 -25.43
CA GLU A 100 19.75 -19.21 -25.45
C GLU A 100 18.28 -19.19 -25.90
N VAL A 101 17.59 -18.09 -25.69
CA VAL A 101 16.17 -17.92 -25.99
C VAL A 101 15.93 -16.85 -27.08
N LYS A 102 16.95 -16.62 -27.89
CA LYS A 102 16.93 -15.63 -28.96
C LYS A 102 15.72 -15.80 -29.87
N ASP A 103 15.03 -14.66 -30.16
CA ASP A 103 13.84 -14.54 -31.01
C ASP A 103 12.60 -15.32 -30.49
N GLN A 104 12.56 -15.68 -29.20
CA GLN A 104 11.40 -16.30 -28.57
C GLN A 104 10.48 -15.30 -27.88
N GLY A 105 10.98 -14.13 -27.47
CA GLY A 105 10.19 -13.08 -26.87
C GLY A 105 9.17 -12.47 -27.84
N ARG A 106 7.98 -12.13 -27.35
CA ARG A 106 6.95 -11.42 -28.10
C ARG A 106 6.50 -10.21 -27.29
N LEU A 107 6.58 -9.04 -27.90
CA LEU A 107 6.16 -7.78 -27.31
C LEU A 107 5.45 -6.97 -28.39
N HIS A 108 4.14 -6.82 -28.27
CA HIS A 108 3.36 -5.95 -29.13
C HIS A 108 2.47 -5.03 -28.28
N ILE A 109 2.66 -3.72 -28.39
CA ILE A 109 1.94 -2.71 -27.62
C ILE A 109 0.77 -2.23 -28.48
N ALA A 110 -0.46 -2.57 -28.06
CA ALA A 110 -1.69 -2.19 -28.73
C ALA A 110 -2.28 -0.88 -28.22
N LYS A 111 -1.99 -0.51 -26.96
CA LYS A 111 -2.52 0.72 -26.38
C LYS A 111 -1.48 1.41 -25.50
N ALA A 112 -1.50 2.75 -25.55
CA ALA A 112 -0.76 3.62 -24.64
C ALA A 112 -1.74 4.62 -24.01
N THR A 113 -1.72 4.75 -22.71
CA THR A 113 -2.58 5.70 -21.99
C THR A 113 -1.79 6.98 -21.71
N HIS A 114 -2.31 8.10 -22.19
CA HIS A 114 -1.84 9.45 -21.86
C HIS A 114 -2.48 9.87 -20.54
N GLY A 115 -1.75 9.80 -19.44
CA GLY A 115 -2.17 10.30 -18.14
C GLY A 115 -2.19 11.84 -18.16
N TYR A 116 -3.34 12.44 -17.91
CA TYR A 116 -3.52 13.90 -17.85
C TYR A 116 -3.76 14.41 -16.42
N ARG A 117 -3.63 13.52 -15.44
CA ARG A 117 -3.75 13.81 -14.02
C ARG A 117 -2.59 13.17 -13.26
N ASN A 118 -1.88 13.94 -12.46
CA ASN A 118 -0.91 13.51 -11.43
C ASN A 118 -0.86 14.54 -10.30
N ALA A 119 -0.07 14.26 -9.27
CA ALA A 119 0.04 15.07 -8.07
C ALA A 119 0.57 16.50 -8.29
N GLU A 120 1.47 16.73 -9.26
CA GLU A 120 2.16 18.02 -9.38
C GLU A 120 1.36 19.12 -10.10
N THR A 121 0.50 18.74 -11.04
CA THR A 121 -0.26 19.71 -11.85
C THR A 121 -1.57 20.15 -11.23
N PHE A 122 -1.96 19.57 -10.10
CA PHE A 122 -3.29 19.69 -9.52
C PHE A 122 -3.38 20.45 -8.21
N LYS A 123 -2.46 21.33 -7.89
CA LYS A 123 -2.67 22.31 -6.80
C LYS A 123 -3.97 23.13 -6.95
N GLU A 124 -4.65 23.02 -8.09
CA GLU A 124 -5.96 23.64 -8.37
C GLU A 124 -7.09 22.62 -8.68
N ALA A 125 -6.81 21.32 -8.81
CA ALA A 125 -7.82 20.26 -8.97
C ALA A 125 -7.19 18.89 -8.63
N LYS A 126 -7.73 18.17 -7.65
CA LYS A 126 -7.26 16.90 -7.06
C LYS A 126 -6.68 15.90 -8.06
N GLY A 127 -5.44 15.44 -7.83
CA GLY A 127 -4.66 14.51 -8.65
C GLY A 127 -4.36 13.16 -7.98
N LEU A 128 -3.48 12.36 -8.57
CA LEU A 128 -2.80 11.24 -7.90
C LEU A 128 -2.05 11.77 -6.67
N ASN A 129 -2.14 11.07 -5.53
CA ASN A 129 -1.60 11.50 -4.24
C ASN A 129 -2.20 12.82 -3.72
N ASP A 130 -3.46 13.11 -4.09
CA ASP A 130 -4.13 14.36 -3.72
C ASP A 130 -5.60 14.10 -3.39
N SER A 131 -5.82 13.23 -2.42
CA SER A 131 -7.11 13.09 -1.78
C SER A 131 -7.43 14.36 -0.97
N GLY A 132 -8.71 14.57 -0.62
CA GLY A 132 -9.09 15.75 0.15
C GLY A 132 -8.46 15.81 1.54
N ASP A 133 -8.35 17.02 2.08
CA ASP A 133 -7.68 17.31 3.35
C ASP A 133 -8.28 16.63 4.59
N CYS A 134 -9.46 16.01 4.50
CA CYS A 134 -10.10 15.26 5.57
C CYS A 134 -9.74 13.77 5.57
N ASN A 135 -9.03 13.27 4.57
CA ASN A 135 -8.59 11.87 4.55
C ASN A 135 -7.50 11.62 5.59
N LEU A 136 -7.51 10.42 6.15
CA LEU A 136 -6.49 9.92 7.06
C LEU A 136 -5.65 8.88 6.35
N ASP A 137 -4.32 9.04 6.38
CA ASP A 137 -3.43 7.94 5.99
C ASP A 137 -3.75 6.70 6.83
N VAL A 138 -3.59 5.51 6.26
CA VAL A 138 -4.01 4.27 6.93
C VAL A 138 -3.34 4.05 8.28
N ASP A 139 -2.17 4.63 8.51
CA ASP A 139 -1.44 4.54 9.78
C ASP A 139 -1.87 5.64 10.79
N CYS A 140 -2.87 6.47 10.49
CA CYS A 140 -3.50 7.33 11.48
C CYS A 140 -4.35 6.50 12.45
N SER A 141 -4.36 6.87 13.73
CA SER A 141 -5.26 6.24 14.70
C SER A 141 -6.71 6.57 14.38
N ILE A 142 -7.57 5.56 14.50
CA ILE A 142 -9.03 5.63 14.35
C ILE A 142 -9.75 5.05 15.57
N GLY A 143 -9.06 4.91 16.70
CA GLY A 143 -9.55 4.31 17.95
C GLY A 143 -8.78 3.05 18.33
N GLU A 144 -8.39 2.95 19.59
CA GLU A 144 -7.57 1.84 20.13
C GLU A 144 -8.24 0.47 19.97
N ASP A 145 -9.57 0.44 19.91
CA ASP A 145 -10.40 -0.77 19.77
C ASP A 145 -10.30 -1.45 18.39
N TRP A 146 -9.61 -0.84 17.42
CA TRP A 146 -9.46 -1.41 16.07
C TRP A 146 -8.05 -1.26 15.48
N GLU A 147 -7.06 -0.78 16.24
CA GLU A 147 -5.69 -0.54 15.72
C GLU A 147 -5.02 -1.82 15.21
N GLU A 148 -5.03 -2.90 15.99
CA GLU A 148 -4.44 -4.18 15.58
C GLU A 148 -5.13 -4.78 14.36
N LEU A 149 -6.47 -4.72 14.33
CA LEU A 149 -7.26 -5.14 13.17
C LEU A 149 -6.96 -4.26 11.95
N LYS A 150 -6.71 -2.96 12.14
CA LYS A 150 -6.30 -2.04 11.06
C LYS A 150 -4.94 -2.46 10.49
N GLU A 151 -3.95 -2.66 11.37
CA GLU A 151 -2.60 -3.10 10.97
C GLU A 151 -2.63 -4.42 10.21
N HIS A 152 -3.47 -5.35 10.63
CA HIS A 152 -3.66 -6.61 9.94
C HIS A 152 -4.38 -6.43 8.60
N ASN A 153 -5.54 -5.76 8.59
CA ASN A 153 -6.40 -5.68 7.41
C ASN A 153 -5.89 -4.74 6.31
N LYS A 154 -5.07 -3.71 6.63
CA LYS A 154 -4.43 -2.86 5.61
C LYS A 154 -3.57 -3.66 4.63
N ARG A 155 -3.06 -4.83 5.06
CA ARG A 155 -2.27 -5.74 4.22
C ARG A 155 -3.11 -6.45 3.15
N SER A 156 -4.43 -6.47 3.28
CA SER A 156 -5.34 -7.04 2.27
C SER A 156 -5.73 -6.03 1.19
N ALA A 157 -5.80 -4.75 1.54
CA ALA A 157 -6.32 -3.71 0.65
C ALA A 157 -5.32 -3.35 -0.45
N GLY A 158 -5.87 -2.98 -1.60
CA GLY A 158 -5.08 -2.58 -2.77
C GLY A 158 -5.85 -1.65 -3.71
N ILE A 159 -5.08 -0.90 -4.48
CA ILE A 159 -5.59 -0.10 -5.60
C ILE A 159 -5.48 -0.90 -6.89
N LEU A 160 -6.48 -0.80 -7.74
CA LEU A 160 -6.46 -1.42 -9.06
C LEU A 160 -6.56 -0.39 -10.17
N LEU A 161 -5.79 -0.61 -11.23
CA LEU A 161 -5.86 0.09 -12.48
C LEU A 161 -6.84 -0.67 -13.41
N SER A 162 -7.98 -0.07 -13.69
CA SER A 162 -9.07 -0.67 -14.48
C SER A 162 -9.48 0.22 -15.65
N GLY A 163 -10.66 -0.02 -16.23
CA GLY A 163 -11.19 0.81 -17.32
C GLY A 163 -10.32 0.80 -18.60
N GLY A 164 -9.64 -0.33 -18.88
CA GLY A 164 -8.71 -0.45 -20.00
C GLY A 164 -7.39 0.30 -19.79
N GLY A 165 -6.99 0.48 -18.54
CA GLY A 165 -5.74 1.16 -18.14
C GLY A 165 -5.89 2.67 -17.90
N GLY A 166 -7.12 3.21 -17.84
CA GLY A 166 -7.34 4.66 -17.73
C GLY A 166 -8.15 5.09 -16.49
N GLY A 167 -8.37 4.22 -15.51
CA GLY A 167 -9.14 4.53 -14.32
C GLY A 167 -8.71 3.72 -13.10
N PHE A 168 -8.96 4.24 -11.91
CA PHE A 168 -8.70 3.59 -10.63
C PHE A 168 -9.96 3.14 -9.93
N CYS A 169 -9.84 2.05 -9.18
CA CYS A 169 -10.74 1.58 -8.14
C CYS A 169 -9.91 1.00 -6.99
N SER A 170 -10.56 0.69 -5.89
CA SER A 170 -9.99 0.00 -4.74
C SER A 170 -10.58 -1.41 -4.61
N GLY A 171 -10.01 -2.23 -3.76
CA GLY A 171 -10.52 -3.55 -3.40
C GLY A 171 -9.65 -4.20 -2.35
N ALA A 172 -9.89 -5.49 -2.08
CA ALA A 172 -9.10 -6.25 -1.14
C ALA A 172 -8.96 -7.72 -1.54
N LEU A 173 -7.84 -8.33 -1.16
CA LEU A 173 -7.71 -9.78 -1.12
C LEU A 173 -8.70 -10.33 -0.10
N ILE A 174 -9.45 -11.35 -0.47
CA ILE A 174 -10.48 -11.95 0.37
C ILE A 174 -10.26 -13.45 0.52
N ASN A 175 -10.37 -13.95 1.74
CA ASN A 175 -10.15 -15.35 2.09
C ASN A 175 -11.29 -16.26 1.60
N ASN A 176 -11.01 -17.54 1.52
CA ASN A 176 -11.98 -18.61 1.31
C ASN A 176 -11.93 -19.61 2.47
N THR A 177 -12.92 -20.53 2.56
CA THR A 177 -13.00 -21.52 3.64
C THR A 177 -11.89 -22.57 3.60
N GLU A 178 -11.08 -22.64 2.53
CA GLU A 178 -9.94 -23.56 2.43
C GLU A 178 -8.66 -22.99 3.05
N ASN A 179 -8.60 -21.65 3.28
CA ASN A 179 -7.42 -20.94 3.79
C ASN A 179 -6.16 -21.25 2.97
N ASP A 180 -6.29 -21.27 1.64
CA ASP A 180 -5.26 -21.75 0.73
C ASP A 180 -4.44 -20.63 0.05
N GLY A 181 -4.76 -19.36 0.36
CA GLY A 181 -4.10 -18.22 -0.24
C GLY A 181 -4.43 -18.00 -1.72
N THR A 182 -5.52 -18.58 -2.23
CA THR A 182 -6.00 -18.27 -3.58
C THR A 182 -6.23 -16.78 -3.72
N PRO A 183 -5.59 -16.08 -4.71
CA PRO A 183 -5.54 -14.64 -4.76
C PRO A 183 -6.85 -14.01 -5.28
N TYR A 184 -7.95 -14.31 -4.61
CA TYR A 184 -9.22 -13.67 -4.85
C TYR A 184 -9.17 -12.20 -4.44
N PHE A 185 -9.59 -11.32 -5.34
CA PHE A 185 -9.67 -9.88 -5.10
C PHE A 185 -11.10 -9.41 -5.30
N LEU A 186 -11.71 -8.89 -4.22
CA LEU A 186 -13.07 -8.34 -4.21
C LEU A 186 -13.02 -6.86 -4.54
N THR A 187 -13.87 -6.42 -5.48
CA THR A 187 -14.07 -5.01 -5.84
C THR A 187 -15.51 -4.77 -6.30
N ALA A 188 -15.82 -3.58 -6.82
CA ALA A 188 -17.16 -3.25 -7.28
C ALA A 188 -17.41 -3.69 -8.73
N ASN A 189 -18.65 -4.11 -9.02
CA ASN A 189 -19.07 -4.45 -10.38
C ASN A 189 -19.01 -3.24 -11.34
N HIS A 190 -19.29 -2.03 -10.87
CA HIS A 190 -19.17 -0.84 -11.72
C HIS A 190 -17.71 -0.47 -12.06
N CYS A 191 -16.71 -1.03 -11.36
CA CYS A 191 -15.29 -0.96 -11.74
C CYS A 191 -14.91 -1.89 -12.87
N PHE A 192 -15.79 -2.86 -13.18
CA PHE A 192 -15.47 -3.94 -14.07
C PHE A 192 -15.19 -3.45 -15.51
N SER A 193 -14.13 -3.97 -16.05
CA SER A 193 -13.71 -3.95 -17.45
C SER A 193 -13.03 -5.29 -17.74
N ASP A 194 -12.27 -5.41 -18.80
CA ASP A 194 -11.46 -6.62 -19.04
C ASP A 194 -10.37 -6.77 -17.96
N PRO A 195 -10.47 -7.75 -17.05
CA PRO A 195 -9.51 -7.90 -15.96
C PRO A 195 -8.15 -8.46 -16.39
N SER A 196 -8.04 -9.01 -17.58
CA SER A 196 -6.76 -9.51 -18.11
C SER A 196 -5.70 -8.41 -18.25
N VAL A 197 -6.14 -7.15 -18.35
CA VAL A 197 -5.27 -5.96 -18.45
C VAL A 197 -5.26 -5.11 -17.19
N TRP A 198 -5.85 -5.58 -16.09
CA TRP A 198 -5.77 -4.86 -14.83
C TRP A 198 -4.37 -4.94 -14.24
N ALA A 199 -3.99 -3.90 -13.50
CA ALA A 199 -2.82 -3.91 -12.64
C ALA A 199 -3.24 -3.61 -11.20
N PHE A 200 -2.65 -4.31 -10.25
CA PHE A 200 -2.95 -4.23 -8.82
C PHE A 200 -1.70 -3.74 -8.09
N ARG A 201 -1.86 -2.82 -7.16
CA ARG A 201 -0.78 -2.36 -6.29
C ARG A 201 -1.20 -2.50 -4.84
N PHE A 202 -0.33 -3.15 -4.06
CA PHE A 202 -0.50 -3.37 -2.62
C PHE A 202 0.54 -2.59 -1.83
N GLY A 203 0.31 -2.40 -0.53
CA GLY A 203 1.29 -1.79 0.36
C GLY A 203 1.71 -0.37 -0.02
N TRP A 204 0.90 0.34 -0.80
CA TRP A 204 1.19 1.72 -1.18
C TRP A 204 0.72 2.67 -0.08
N ILE A 205 1.58 2.83 0.92
CA ILE A 205 1.32 3.53 2.19
C ILE A 205 2.33 4.66 2.34
N SER A 206 1.90 5.83 2.80
CA SER A 206 2.77 6.98 3.04
C SER A 206 3.71 6.72 4.22
N PRO A 207 5.04 6.88 4.07
CA PRO A 207 5.96 6.77 5.19
C PRO A 207 5.91 7.97 6.15
N ASN A 208 5.26 9.06 5.76
CA ASN A 208 5.05 10.25 6.60
C ASN A 208 3.55 10.46 6.77
N VAL A 209 3.02 10.01 7.89
CA VAL A 209 1.59 9.94 8.18
C VAL A 209 0.94 11.32 8.23
N VAL A 210 -0.15 11.50 7.50
CA VAL A 210 -0.95 12.73 7.46
C VAL A 210 -2.39 12.41 7.87
N CYS A 211 -2.85 13.03 8.95
CA CYS A 211 -4.14 12.75 9.56
C CYS A 211 -5.03 13.99 9.49
N ALA A 212 -5.89 14.06 8.47
CA ALA A 212 -6.89 15.10 8.24
C ALA A 212 -6.32 16.54 8.34
N THR A 213 -5.28 16.83 7.58
CA THR A 213 -4.65 18.16 7.52
C THR A 213 -4.51 18.63 6.08
N THR A 214 -4.14 19.90 5.88
CA THR A 214 -3.86 20.45 4.53
C THR A 214 -2.50 20.03 3.96
N ALA A 215 -1.74 19.20 4.66
CA ALA A 215 -0.50 18.61 4.14
C ALA A 215 -0.83 17.45 3.19
N ASN A 216 -0.02 17.29 2.14
CA ASN A 216 -0.14 16.14 1.27
C ASN A 216 0.66 14.96 1.84
N SER A 217 0.11 13.76 1.73
CA SER A 217 0.83 12.53 2.03
C SER A 217 2.00 12.35 1.08
N SER A 218 3.10 11.82 1.58
CA SER A 218 4.25 11.47 0.74
C SER A 218 4.01 10.15 0.01
N ASN A 219 4.69 9.99 -1.13
CA ASN A 219 4.61 8.75 -1.90
C ASN A 219 5.23 7.59 -1.11
N GLY A 220 4.59 6.43 -1.16
CA GLY A 220 5.07 5.20 -0.53
C GLY A 220 5.81 4.27 -1.49
N PRO A 221 6.24 3.08 -1.01
CA PRO A 221 6.81 2.04 -1.85
C PRO A 221 5.85 1.62 -2.97
N THR A 222 6.36 1.36 -4.17
CA THR A 222 5.56 1.04 -5.37
C THR A 222 5.90 -0.32 -5.98
N ASN A 223 6.73 -1.11 -5.33
CA ASN A 223 7.28 -2.37 -5.83
C ASN A 223 6.31 -3.55 -5.77
N MET A 224 5.23 -3.48 -4.97
CA MET A 224 4.24 -4.56 -4.85
C MET A 224 3.14 -4.41 -5.91
N THR A 225 3.47 -4.69 -7.17
CA THR A 225 2.54 -4.51 -8.30
C THR A 225 2.42 -5.81 -9.09
N LEU A 226 1.19 -6.26 -9.34
CA LEU A 226 0.85 -7.44 -10.15
C LEU A 226 -0.03 -7.04 -11.33
N SER A 227 -0.08 -7.87 -12.36
CA SER A 227 -0.83 -7.60 -13.58
C SER A 227 -1.64 -8.81 -14.03
N GLY A 228 -2.88 -8.53 -14.46
CA GLY A 228 -3.79 -9.52 -15.01
C GLY A 228 -4.56 -10.31 -13.96
N ALA A 229 -5.84 -10.51 -14.23
CA ALA A 229 -6.73 -11.31 -13.42
C ALA A 229 -7.78 -12.01 -14.29
N THR A 230 -8.42 -13.03 -13.72
CA THR A 230 -9.53 -13.77 -14.31
C THR A 230 -10.81 -13.47 -13.55
N LEU A 231 -11.86 -13.08 -14.25
CA LEU A 231 -13.19 -12.90 -13.64
C LEU A 231 -13.71 -14.24 -13.10
N ARG A 232 -14.11 -14.25 -11.83
CA ARG A 232 -14.78 -15.40 -11.20
C ARG A 232 -16.28 -15.20 -11.12
N ALA A 233 -16.73 -14.09 -10.50
CA ALA A 233 -18.14 -13.77 -10.39
C ALA A 233 -18.36 -12.26 -10.33
N ARG A 234 -19.54 -11.79 -10.77
CA ARG A 234 -20.00 -10.41 -10.55
C ARG A 234 -21.51 -10.31 -10.63
N ASP A 235 -22.10 -9.39 -9.90
CA ASP A 235 -23.51 -9.11 -9.95
C ASP A 235 -23.83 -7.65 -9.62
N ALA A 236 -24.80 -7.06 -10.33
CA ALA A 236 -25.21 -5.67 -10.11
C ALA A 236 -26.18 -5.53 -8.92
N GLY A 237 -26.79 -6.62 -8.44
CA GLY A 237 -27.77 -6.61 -7.34
C GLY A 237 -27.17 -6.22 -5.99
N SER A 238 -25.87 -6.36 -5.84
CA SER A 238 -25.06 -5.85 -4.70
C SER A 238 -23.76 -5.19 -5.20
N ASP A 239 -23.63 -4.96 -6.50
CA ASP A 239 -22.50 -4.28 -7.14
C ASP A 239 -21.12 -4.92 -6.88
N PHE A 240 -21.03 -6.24 -6.70
CA PHE A 240 -19.75 -6.89 -6.47
C PHE A 240 -19.11 -7.42 -7.76
N ALA A 241 -17.78 -7.45 -7.79
CA ALA A 241 -16.97 -8.23 -8.72
C ALA A 241 -15.85 -8.95 -7.97
N LEU A 242 -15.74 -10.25 -8.18
CA LEU A 242 -14.66 -11.09 -7.68
C LEU A 242 -13.79 -11.52 -8.86
N VAL A 243 -12.52 -11.20 -8.77
CA VAL A 243 -11.50 -11.67 -9.73
C VAL A 243 -10.46 -12.51 -8.99
N GLU A 244 -9.77 -13.36 -9.70
CA GLU A 244 -8.59 -14.05 -9.21
C GLU A 244 -7.38 -13.48 -9.96
N ILE A 245 -6.40 -12.95 -9.23
CA ILE A 245 -5.16 -12.45 -9.80
C ILE A 245 -4.41 -13.63 -10.41
N ASN A 246 -3.92 -13.48 -11.65
CA ASN A 246 -3.33 -14.59 -12.39
C ASN A 246 -1.96 -15.04 -11.87
N GLN A 247 -1.37 -14.29 -10.95
CA GLN A 247 -0.07 -14.54 -10.33
C GLN A 247 -0.27 -14.83 -8.85
N ASN A 248 0.57 -15.70 -8.30
CA ASN A 248 0.64 -15.87 -6.85
C ASN A 248 1.16 -14.58 -6.20
N ILE A 249 0.61 -14.24 -5.06
CA ILE A 249 1.14 -13.16 -4.23
C ILE A 249 2.48 -13.64 -3.64
N PRO A 250 3.59 -12.90 -3.82
CA PRO A 250 4.86 -13.26 -3.19
C PRO A 250 4.75 -13.31 -1.67
N GLU A 251 5.29 -14.33 -1.04
CA GLU A 251 5.22 -14.52 0.43
C GLU A 251 5.91 -13.38 1.18
N ASP A 252 7.02 -12.87 0.64
CA ASP A 252 7.78 -11.73 1.20
C ASP A 252 7.03 -10.39 1.15
N TRP A 253 5.88 -10.33 0.48
CA TRP A 253 5.00 -9.15 0.54
C TRP A 253 4.16 -9.10 1.80
N ASP A 254 4.11 -10.17 2.57
CA ASP A 254 3.34 -10.25 3.80
C ASP A 254 1.89 -9.75 3.65
N ARG A 255 1.18 -10.33 2.67
CA ARG A 255 -0.21 -9.96 2.40
C ARG A 255 -1.19 -10.82 3.19
N VAL A 256 -2.35 -10.24 3.46
CA VAL A 256 -3.46 -10.88 4.17
C VAL A 256 -4.62 -11.03 3.21
N TYR A 257 -5.28 -12.16 3.27
CA TYR A 257 -6.58 -12.40 2.65
C TYR A 257 -7.64 -12.14 3.72
N ALA A 258 -8.35 -11.01 3.63
CA ALA A 258 -9.28 -10.57 4.66
C ALA A 258 -10.38 -11.60 4.90
N GLY A 259 -10.74 -11.77 6.15
CA GLY A 259 -11.93 -12.54 6.55
C GLY A 259 -13.22 -11.87 6.07
N TRP A 260 -14.33 -12.58 6.18
CA TRP A 260 -15.63 -12.07 5.78
C TRP A 260 -16.75 -12.55 6.69
N ASP A 261 -17.81 -11.75 6.81
CA ASP A 261 -19.09 -12.12 7.45
C ASP A 261 -20.25 -11.91 6.47
N ARG A 262 -20.99 -12.99 6.22
CA ARG A 262 -22.20 -13.02 5.39
C ARG A 262 -23.49 -13.20 6.20
N SER A 263 -23.46 -12.98 7.50
CA SER A 263 -24.66 -13.13 8.35
C SER A 263 -25.73 -12.10 8.02
N GLY A 264 -25.34 -10.93 7.50
CA GLY A 264 -26.21 -9.78 7.30
C GLY A 264 -26.60 -9.10 8.63
N ASN A 265 -25.93 -9.43 9.73
CA ASN A 265 -26.08 -8.72 10.99
C ASN A 265 -25.55 -7.29 10.86
N THR A 266 -26.19 -6.36 11.55
CA THR A 266 -25.73 -4.96 11.58
C THR A 266 -24.58 -4.84 12.59
N PRO A 267 -23.38 -4.41 12.18
CA PRO A 267 -22.24 -4.20 13.10
C PRO A 267 -22.47 -2.95 13.97
N ASN A 268 -21.70 -2.83 15.05
CA ASN A 268 -21.76 -1.67 15.94
C ASN A 268 -21.16 -0.41 15.31
N PHE A 269 -20.12 -0.56 14.51
CA PHE A 269 -19.44 0.47 13.73
C PHE A 269 -18.84 -0.17 12.47
N THR A 270 -18.32 0.65 11.57
CA THR A 270 -17.70 0.17 10.32
C THR A 270 -16.42 0.90 10.00
N VAL A 271 -15.48 0.19 9.34
CA VAL A 271 -14.21 0.75 8.88
C VAL A 271 -14.02 0.47 7.39
N GLY A 272 -13.56 1.48 6.65
CA GLY A 272 -13.16 1.35 5.25
C GLY A 272 -11.66 1.57 5.07
N ILE A 273 -10.99 0.74 4.28
CA ILE A 273 -9.58 0.94 3.86
C ILE A 273 -9.56 1.06 2.34
N HIS A 274 -9.02 2.15 1.80
CA HIS A 274 -9.25 2.52 0.42
C HIS A 274 -8.15 3.43 -0.18
N HIS A 275 -8.26 3.71 -1.49
CA HIS A 275 -7.36 4.60 -2.24
C HIS A 275 -8.18 5.72 -2.91
N PRO A 276 -8.55 6.78 -2.18
CA PRO A 276 -9.35 7.88 -2.72
C PRO A 276 -8.53 8.68 -3.74
N SER A 277 -9.14 9.08 -4.85
CA SER A 277 -8.52 9.87 -5.92
C SER A 277 -7.24 9.26 -6.51
N GLY A 278 -7.00 7.95 -6.31
CA GLY A 278 -5.76 7.28 -6.71
C GLY A 278 -4.57 7.66 -5.82
N ASP A 279 -4.83 8.04 -4.56
CA ASP A 279 -3.84 8.39 -3.54
C ASP A 279 -3.33 7.15 -2.79
N VAL A 280 -2.30 7.32 -1.96
CA VAL A 280 -1.83 6.33 -1.00
C VAL A 280 -2.98 5.82 -0.14
N MET A 281 -2.79 4.67 0.49
CA MET A 281 -3.83 4.02 1.28
C MET A 281 -4.34 4.91 2.42
N LYS A 282 -5.65 5.01 2.52
CA LYS A 282 -6.38 5.78 3.53
C LYS A 282 -7.32 4.88 4.32
N VAL A 283 -7.75 5.40 5.47
CA VAL A 283 -8.73 4.75 6.34
C VAL A 283 -9.87 5.72 6.66
N CYS A 284 -11.07 5.19 6.80
CA CYS A 284 -12.23 5.91 7.32
C CYS A 284 -13.01 5.02 8.28
N ARG A 285 -13.67 5.63 9.28
CA ARG A 285 -14.49 4.94 10.28
C ARG A 285 -15.78 5.71 10.52
N ASP A 286 -16.87 4.94 10.65
CA ASP A 286 -18.19 5.41 11.08
C ASP A 286 -18.55 4.67 12.36
N ASP A 287 -18.69 5.39 13.47
CA ASP A 287 -19.04 4.87 14.79
C ASP A 287 -20.54 4.56 14.93
N ASP A 288 -21.35 4.95 13.95
CA ASP A 288 -22.77 4.65 13.89
C ASP A 288 -23.05 3.30 13.23
N GLN A 289 -24.17 2.67 13.61
CA GLN A 289 -24.60 1.43 12.98
C GLN A 289 -25.13 1.68 11.57
N PRO A 290 -24.61 0.99 10.55
CA PRO A 290 -25.11 1.13 9.19
C PRO A 290 -26.54 0.61 9.06
N THR A 291 -27.27 1.09 8.06
CA THR A 291 -28.62 0.60 7.77
C THR A 291 -28.67 -0.13 6.44
N GLN A 292 -29.55 -1.13 6.36
CA GLN A 292 -29.80 -1.86 5.12
C GLN A 292 -30.77 -1.07 4.23
N THR A 293 -30.35 -0.81 2.97
CA THR A 293 -31.15 -0.04 2.01
C THR A 293 -31.00 -0.55 0.57
N ILE A 294 -31.66 0.10 -0.36
CA ILE A 294 -31.51 -0.13 -1.80
C ILE A 294 -31.12 1.20 -2.45
N ASN A 295 -29.96 1.25 -3.06
CA ASN A 295 -29.49 2.41 -3.80
C ASN A 295 -29.22 2.05 -5.26
N GLY A 296 -29.78 2.79 -6.20
CA GLY A 296 -29.57 2.54 -7.64
C GLY A 296 -29.97 1.14 -8.14
N GLY A 297 -30.75 0.39 -7.34
CA GLY A 297 -31.14 -1.00 -7.61
C GLY A 297 -30.24 -2.04 -6.93
N ALA A 298 -29.11 -1.64 -6.34
CA ALA A 298 -28.25 -2.51 -5.54
C ALA A 298 -28.69 -2.54 -4.08
N GLN A 299 -28.61 -3.70 -3.44
CA GLN A 299 -28.83 -3.87 -2.01
C GLN A 299 -27.55 -3.49 -1.26
N THR A 300 -27.64 -2.50 -0.38
CA THR A 300 -26.48 -1.84 0.21
C THR A 300 -26.61 -1.67 1.72
N TRP A 301 -25.46 -1.54 2.37
CA TRP A 301 -25.32 -0.83 3.63
C TRP A 301 -25.29 0.67 3.33
N GLU A 302 -26.09 1.46 4.05
CA GLU A 302 -26.02 2.93 4.07
C GLU A 302 -25.23 3.32 5.30
N ILE A 303 -24.14 4.06 5.09
CA ILE A 303 -23.18 4.49 6.10
C ILE A 303 -23.54 5.91 6.54
N THR A 304 -23.30 6.24 7.80
CA THR A 304 -23.45 7.60 8.35
C THR A 304 -24.92 8.08 8.47
N THR A 305 -25.76 7.26 9.05
CA THR A 305 -27.21 7.56 9.11
C THR A 305 -27.64 8.45 10.27
N ALA A 306 -26.96 8.42 11.41
CA ALA A 306 -27.37 9.09 12.64
C ALA A 306 -26.50 10.32 12.98
N GLY A 307 -25.20 10.25 12.80
CA GLY A 307 -24.23 11.32 13.13
C GLY A 307 -24.07 12.37 12.05
N GLY A 308 -24.40 12.03 10.81
CA GLY A 308 -24.31 12.92 9.65
C GLY A 308 -22.91 13.03 9.08
N GLY A 309 -22.29 11.92 8.73
CA GLY A 309 -20.97 11.86 8.09
C GLY A 309 -20.07 10.78 8.69
N TRP A 310 -18.89 10.60 8.10
CA TRP A 310 -17.84 9.79 8.66
C TRP A 310 -17.20 10.51 9.85
N GLU A 311 -17.04 9.86 11.00
CA GLU A 311 -16.32 10.45 12.14
C GLU A 311 -14.83 10.59 11.85
N TRP A 312 -14.27 9.66 11.07
CA TRP A 312 -12.85 9.62 10.73
C TRP A 312 -12.68 9.40 9.22
N GLY A 313 -11.98 10.32 8.57
CA GLY A 313 -11.74 10.19 7.14
C GLY A 313 -13.01 10.30 6.28
N VAL A 314 -12.94 9.83 5.04
CA VAL A 314 -14.08 9.84 4.10
C VAL A 314 -13.72 9.04 2.86
N THR A 315 -14.69 8.55 2.10
CA THR A 315 -14.42 8.04 0.75
C THR A 315 -14.48 9.15 -0.31
N GLU A 316 -13.76 8.96 -1.41
CA GLU A 316 -13.82 9.84 -2.58
C GLU A 316 -13.78 9.00 -3.88
N PRO A 317 -13.99 9.60 -5.08
CA PRO A 317 -13.84 8.87 -6.34
C PRO A 317 -12.48 8.16 -6.43
N GLY A 318 -12.48 6.86 -6.75
CA GLY A 318 -11.30 5.98 -6.67
C GLY A 318 -11.37 4.97 -5.52
N SER A 319 -12.08 5.31 -4.45
CA SER A 319 -12.37 4.37 -3.35
C SER A 319 -13.35 3.25 -3.74
N SER A 320 -14.06 3.39 -4.86
CA SER A 320 -15.00 2.38 -5.40
C SER A 320 -14.45 0.96 -5.28
N GLY A 321 -15.23 0.05 -4.71
CA GLY A 321 -14.86 -1.36 -4.51
C GLY A 321 -14.04 -1.63 -3.26
N SER A 322 -13.63 -0.62 -2.48
CA SER A 322 -12.93 -0.82 -1.21
C SER A 322 -13.76 -1.63 -0.22
N PRO A 323 -13.12 -2.46 0.64
CA PRO A 323 -13.81 -3.26 1.63
C PRO A 323 -14.46 -2.37 2.69
N LEU A 324 -15.61 -2.82 3.20
CA LEU A 324 -16.22 -2.38 4.44
C LEU A 324 -16.03 -3.50 5.47
N PHE A 325 -15.35 -3.19 6.55
CA PHE A 325 -15.11 -4.09 7.66
C PHE A 325 -16.11 -3.84 8.80
N ASP A 326 -16.49 -4.91 9.49
CA ASP A 326 -17.20 -4.85 10.78
C ASP A 326 -16.22 -4.64 11.95
N ALA A 327 -16.76 -4.63 13.17
CA ALA A 327 -15.98 -4.47 14.40
C ALA A 327 -14.96 -5.60 14.64
N GLU A 328 -15.20 -6.77 14.09
CA GLU A 328 -14.34 -7.95 14.18
C GLU A 328 -13.31 -8.04 13.04
N GLY A 329 -13.23 -7.01 12.17
CA GLY A 329 -12.27 -6.95 11.07
C GLY A 329 -12.61 -7.83 9.86
N ARG A 330 -13.89 -8.22 9.70
CA ARG A 330 -14.35 -9.04 8.58
C ARG A 330 -15.07 -8.20 7.53
N ILE A 331 -14.86 -8.53 6.27
CA ILE A 331 -15.53 -7.84 5.15
C ILE A 331 -17.02 -8.17 5.15
N ILE A 332 -17.86 -7.14 5.22
CA ILE A 332 -19.33 -7.23 5.11
C ILE A 332 -19.86 -6.60 3.82
N GLY A 333 -18.99 -5.97 3.03
CA GLY A 333 -19.38 -5.32 1.78
C GLY A 333 -18.22 -4.64 1.07
N GLN A 334 -18.54 -4.03 -0.09
CA GLN A 334 -17.58 -3.24 -0.88
C GLN A 334 -18.25 -1.94 -1.37
N LEU A 335 -17.46 -0.86 -1.48
CA LEU A 335 -17.99 0.48 -1.80
C LEU A 335 -18.67 0.53 -3.17
N TYR A 336 -19.99 0.77 -3.15
CA TYR A 336 -20.78 1.12 -4.32
C TYR A 336 -20.55 2.59 -4.73
N GLY A 337 -20.55 3.50 -3.76
CA GLY A 337 -20.37 4.93 -3.95
C GLY A 337 -21.37 5.72 -3.11
N GLY A 338 -21.31 7.04 -3.18
CA GLY A 338 -22.19 7.92 -2.43
C GLY A 338 -21.94 9.38 -2.75
N GLY A 339 -22.31 10.23 -1.81
CA GLY A 339 -22.10 11.68 -1.86
C GLY A 339 -21.03 12.18 -0.92
N ALA A 340 -20.45 11.29 -0.10
CA ALA A 340 -19.41 11.66 0.85
C ALA A 340 -18.17 12.20 0.13
N ALA A 341 -17.56 13.22 0.69
CA ALA A 341 -16.35 13.89 0.20
C ALA A 341 -15.79 14.82 1.28
N CYS A 342 -14.57 15.24 1.14
CA CYS A 342 -14.00 16.27 2.01
C CYS A 342 -14.66 17.65 1.84
N SER A 343 -14.82 18.34 2.96
CA SER A 343 -15.19 19.76 3.08
C SER A 343 -14.14 20.46 3.94
N GLY A 344 -12.96 20.74 3.36
CA GLY A 344 -11.76 21.11 4.12
C GLY A 344 -11.21 19.86 4.85
N THR A 345 -10.89 20.01 6.14
CA THR A 345 -10.34 18.92 6.98
C THR A 345 -11.38 18.06 7.68
N VAL A 346 -12.65 18.17 7.30
CA VAL A 346 -13.77 17.36 7.77
C VAL A 346 -14.55 16.84 6.57
N ASP A 347 -15.40 15.84 6.77
CA ASP A 347 -16.28 15.36 5.73
C ASP A 347 -17.41 16.35 5.40
N ASN A 348 -18.22 16.07 4.38
CA ASN A 348 -19.34 16.94 3.95
C ASN A 348 -20.69 16.50 4.54
N ASN A 349 -20.72 15.55 5.48
CA ASN A 349 -21.92 14.95 6.10
C ASN A 349 -22.91 14.32 5.10
N LEU A 350 -22.42 13.77 3.98
CA LEU A 350 -23.23 13.04 3.02
C LEU A 350 -22.98 11.52 3.13
N LEU A 351 -23.99 10.76 2.70
CA LEU A 351 -24.04 9.31 2.83
C LEU A 351 -23.17 8.58 1.81
N ASP A 352 -22.64 7.43 2.23
CA ASP A 352 -22.05 6.41 1.37
C ASP A 352 -22.84 5.10 1.42
N TYR A 353 -22.65 4.29 0.38
CA TYR A 353 -23.35 3.02 0.20
C TYR A 353 -22.34 1.93 -0.16
N TYR A 354 -22.41 0.80 0.56
CA TYR A 354 -21.60 -0.38 0.28
C TYR A 354 -22.48 -1.55 -0.12
N GLY A 355 -22.17 -2.23 -1.22
CA GLY A 355 -22.85 -3.44 -1.63
C GLY A 355 -22.68 -4.52 -0.57
N ARG A 356 -23.77 -5.21 -0.22
CA ARG A 356 -23.83 -6.16 0.89
C ARG A 356 -23.27 -7.52 0.49
N LEU A 357 -22.35 -8.04 1.29
CA LEU A 357 -21.72 -9.34 1.03
C LEU A 357 -22.70 -10.52 1.20
N ASP A 358 -23.62 -10.46 2.18
CA ASP A 358 -24.67 -11.48 2.36
C ASP A 358 -25.59 -11.61 1.14
N ILE A 359 -25.84 -10.52 0.43
CA ILE A 359 -26.58 -10.51 -0.83
C ILE A 359 -25.69 -11.06 -1.98
N SER A 360 -24.43 -10.66 -2.02
CA SER A 360 -23.44 -11.13 -3.02
C SER A 360 -23.24 -12.65 -2.93
N TRP A 361 -23.48 -13.24 -1.75
CA TRP A 361 -23.28 -14.66 -1.47
C TRP A 361 -24.08 -15.57 -2.41
N GLU A 362 -25.38 -15.30 -2.55
CA GLU A 362 -26.24 -16.01 -3.51
C GLU A 362 -26.39 -15.25 -4.84
N GLY A 363 -26.20 -13.94 -4.85
CA GLY A 363 -26.21 -13.06 -6.03
C GLY A 363 -27.26 -13.41 -7.06
N GLY A 364 -26.88 -13.53 -8.32
CA GLY A 364 -27.74 -13.98 -9.41
C GLY A 364 -27.96 -15.49 -9.49
N GLY A 365 -27.47 -16.29 -8.54
CA GLY A 365 -27.75 -17.72 -8.39
C GLY A 365 -26.86 -18.67 -9.20
N SER A 366 -25.88 -18.17 -9.96
CA SER A 366 -24.89 -19.00 -10.69
C SER A 366 -23.47 -18.71 -10.22
N SER A 367 -22.54 -19.62 -10.48
CA SER A 367 -21.13 -19.46 -10.10
C SER A 367 -20.47 -18.20 -10.68
N SER A 368 -20.97 -17.70 -11.83
CA SER A 368 -20.48 -16.45 -12.43
C SER A 368 -21.14 -15.19 -11.86
N THR A 369 -22.13 -15.33 -10.96
CA THR A 369 -22.94 -14.23 -10.43
C THR A 369 -23.09 -14.27 -8.90
N ARG A 370 -22.34 -15.14 -8.19
CA ARG A 370 -22.38 -15.27 -6.73
C ARG A 370 -21.01 -15.59 -6.14
N LEU A 371 -20.79 -15.22 -4.88
CA LEU A 371 -19.53 -15.43 -4.16
C LEU A 371 -19.39 -16.87 -3.63
N ARG A 372 -20.49 -17.51 -3.22
CA ARG A 372 -20.49 -18.80 -2.52
C ARG A 372 -19.60 -19.86 -3.16
N ASP A 373 -19.66 -20.02 -4.47
CA ASP A 373 -18.95 -21.10 -5.16
C ASP A 373 -17.41 -20.91 -5.17
N TRP A 374 -16.94 -19.72 -4.84
CA TRP A 374 -15.53 -19.33 -4.81
C TRP A 374 -15.00 -19.20 -3.39
N LEU A 375 -15.79 -18.60 -2.47
CA LEU A 375 -15.37 -18.37 -1.09
C LEU A 375 -15.71 -19.53 -0.15
N ASP A 376 -16.61 -20.46 -0.56
CA ASP A 376 -16.94 -21.70 0.13
C ASP A 376 -17.05 -22.87 -0.88
N PRO A 377 -15.93 -23.24 -1.55
CA PRO A 377 -15.95 -24.21 -2.64
C PRO A 377 -16.34 -25.62 -2.18
N ASN A 378 -16.11 -25.95 -0.91
CA ASN A 378 -16.47 -27.25 -0.32
C ASN A 378 -17.87 -27.30 0.28
N GLY A 379 -18.58 -26.15 0.37
CA GLY A 379 -19.92 -26.06 0.93
C GLY A 379 -19.96 -26.32 2.44
N THR A 380 -19.00 -25.76 3.19
CA THR A 380 -18.94 -25.88 4.65
C THR A 380 -20.17 -25.28 5.31
N GLY A 381 -20.71 -24.22 4.71
CA GLY A 381 -21.86 -23.48 5.21
C GLY A 381 -21.48 -22.42 6.25
N ASP A 382 -20.20 -22.15 6.44
CA ASP A 382 -19.72 -21.14 7.37
C ASP A 382 -20.36 -19.78 7.08
N VAL A 383 -20.73 -19.08 8.15
CA VAL A 383 -21.38 -17.77 8.06
C VAL A 383 -20.36 -16.65 8.08
N ASP A 384 -19.25 -16.89 8.68
CA ASP A 384 -18.07 -16.03 8.73
C ASP A 384 -16.79 -16.86 8.62
N VAL A 385 -15.71 -16.22 8.19
CA VAL A 385 -14.37 -16.78 8.06
C VAL A 385 -13.36 -15.73 8.51
N ASP A 386 -12.38 -16.17 9.29
CA ASP A 386 -11.28 -15.32 9.73
C ASP A 386 -10.31 -14.99 8.59
N PRO A 387 -9.48 -13.95 8.71
CA PRO A 387 -8.46 -13.65 7.71
C PRO A 387 -7.41 -14.77 7.61
N TYR A 388 -6.70 -14.81 6.49
CA TYR A 388 -5.58 -15.73 6.27
C TYR A 388 -4.32 -14.98 5.79
N PRO A 389 -3.16 -15.11 6.44
CA PRO A 389 -2.98 -15.74 7.75
C PRO A 389 -3.90 -15.14 8.82
N ALA A 390 -4.26 -15.91 9.82
CA ALA A 390 -5.05 -15.39 10.93
C ALA A 390 -4.27 -14.32 11.70
N LEU A 391 -4.97 -13.33 12.22
CA LEU A 391 -4.38 -12.42 13.19
C LEU A 391 -4.03 -13.24 14.45
N VAL A 392 -2.75 -13.30 14.75
CA VAL A 392 -2.28 -13.91 15.99
C VAL A 392 -2.11 -12.76 16.99
N LEU A 393 -3.04 -12.65 17.92
CA LEU A 393 -2.87 -11.79 19.08
C LEU A 393 -2.03 -12.57 20.09
N LEU A 394 -0.84 -12.06 20.39
CA LEU A 394 0.03 -12.67 21.39
C LEU A 394 -0.50 -12.33 22.78
N ALA A 395 -0.50 -13.30 23.68
CA ALA A 395 -0.98 -13.04 25.04
C ALA A 395 -0.02 -12.13 25.80
N ASN A 396 1.28 -12.27 25.57
CA ASN A 396 2.32 -11.51 26.21
C ASN A 396 3.38 -11.11 25.19
N ASP A 397 3.53 -9.81 24.98
CA ASP A 397 4.47 -9.26 24.00
C ASP A 397 4.85 -7.83 24.42
N ILE A 398 6.12 -7.61 24.76
CA ILE A 398 6.68 -6.34 25.22
C ILE A 398 7.90 -5.99 24.39
N GLY A 399 7.81 -4.95 23.60
CA GLY A 399 8.91 -4.51 22.75
C GLY A 399 9.42 -3.10 23.05
N ILE A 400 10.58 -2.77 22.49
CA ILE A 400 11.11 -1.41 22.46
C ILE A 400 10.64 -0.72 21.19
N GLU A 401 9.82 0.31 21.34
CA GLU A 401 9.33 1.10 20.20
C GLU A 401 10.40 2.08 19.69
N SER A 402 11.10 2.75 20.62
CA SER A 402 12.14 3.74 20.27
C SER A 402 13.16 3.97 21.37
N VAL A 403 14.32 4.52 20.96
CA VAL A 403 15.25 5.21 21.84
C VAL A 403 14.98 6.71 21.74
N ASP A 404 14.41 7.30 22.78
CA ASP A 404 13.98 8.70 22.81
C ASP A 404 15.13 9.66 23.09
N SER A 405 16.13 9.20 23.87
CA SER A 405 17.38 9.92 24.18
C SER A 405 18.53 8.97 24.46
N PRO A 406 19.79 9.41 24.22
CA PRO A 406 20.15 10.66 23.56
C PRO A 406 19.93 10.63 22.04
N ALA A 407 19.79 11.80 21.43
CA ALA A 407 19.78 11.98 19.97
C ALA A 407 21.11 12.58 19.48
N SER A 408 21.43 12.39 18.20
CA SER A 408 22.63 12.99 17.59
C SER A 408 22.65 14.52 17.78
N GLY A 409 23.78 15.04 18.25
CA GLY A 409 23.92 16.46 18.61
C GLY A 409 25.22 16.74 19.34
N THR A 410 25.24 17.82 20.14
CA THR A 410 26.35 18.08 21.09
C THR A 410 26.11 17.26 22.33
N LEU A 411 26.89 16.21 22.50
CA LEU A 411 26.73 15.24 23.58
C LEU A 411 27.75 15.47 24.71
N THR A 412 27.48 14.91 25.87
CA THR A 412 28.27 15.08 27.10
C THR A 412 28.86 13.75 27.58
N ASP A 413 29.59 13.79 28.72
CA ASP A 413 30.12 12.61 29.39
C ASP A 413 29.07 11.91 30.30
N SER A 414 27.82 12.36 30.28
CA SER A 414 26.75 11.86 31.14
C SER A 414 25.37 11.97 30.51
N GLU A 415 25.22 11.40 29.32
CA GLU A 415 23.93 11.33 28.62
C GLU A 415 22.98 10.35 29.29
N SER A 416 21.71 10.78 29.46
CA SER A 416 20.63 9.90 29.93
C SER A 416 20.05 9.10 28.81
N VAL A 417 19.91 7.79 28.99
CA VAL A 417 19.23 6.91 28.04
C VAL A 417 17.77 6.79 28.46
N THR A 418 16.86 7.11 27.52
CA THR A 418 15.41 6.95 27.69
C THR A 418 14.87 6.16 26.51
N VAL A 419 14.01 5.21 26.78
CA VAL A 419 13.35 4.36 25.78
C VAL A 419 11.84 4.41 25.97
N SER A 420 11.11 4.25 24.87
CA SER A 420 9.68 3.98 24.86
C SER A 420 9.46 2.47 24.72
N ILE A 421 8.65 1.91 25.60
CA ILE A 421 8.34 0.48 25.68
C ILE A 421 6.84 0.33 25.43
N THR A 422 6.47 -0.52 24.47
CA THR A 422 5.08 -0.76 24.11
C THR A 422 4.67 -2.19 24.43
N ASN A 423 3.46 -2.36 24.97
CA ASN A 423 2.85 -3.65 25.16
C ASN A 423 2.00 -4.01 23.93
N PHE A 424 2.50 -4.92 23.12
CA PHE A 424 1.83 -5.45 21.93
C PHE A 424 0.95 -6.68 22.26
N GLY A 425 1.03 -7.20 23.48
CA GLY A 425 0.27 -8.37 23.94
C GLY A 425 -1.11 -8.02 24.51
N GLU A 426 -1.98 -9.04 24.61
CA GLU A 426 -3.32 -8.89 25.19
C GLU A 426 -3.33 -8.75 26.71
N ASN A 427 -2.29 -9.24 27.39
CA ASN A 427 -2.19 -9.17 28.85
C ASN A 427 -1.37 -7.95 29.27
N ALA A 428 -1.81 -7.22 30.29
CA ALA A 428 -1.02 -6.17 30.90
C ALA A 428 0.31 -6.73 31.43
N ALA A 429 1.43 -6.11 31.07
CA ALA A 429 2.76 -6.56 31.43
C ALA A 429 3.39 -5.70 32.54
N SER A 430 4.18 -6.31 33.40
CA SER A 430 4.91 -5.65 34.48
C SER A 430 6.06 -6.52 34.99
N ASN A 431 7.04 -5.91 35.69
CA ASN A 431 8.17 -6.60 36.29
C ASN A 431 9.02 -7.40 35.28
N PHE A 432 9.39 -6.76 34.20
CA PHE A 432 10.31 -7.27 33.19
C PHE A 432 11.60 -6.41 33.16
N ASP A 433 12.68 -6.97 32.61
CA ASP A 433 13.95 -6.27 32.53
C ASP A 433 14.04 -5.45 31.24
N VAL A 434 14.58 -4.24 31.36
CA VAL A 434 14.93 -3.34 30.25
C VAL A 434 16.44 -3.14 30.30
N SER A 435 17.09 -3.24 29.17
CA SER A 435 18.54 -3.19 29.06
C SER A 435 18.99 -2.29 27.93
N PHE A 436 20.19 -1.73 28.07
CA PHE A 436 20.90 -1.13 26.94
C PHE A 436 22.38 -1.44 26.96
N GLN A 437 23.02 -1.31 25.81
CA GLN A 437 24.48 -1.34 25.66
C GLN A 437 24.92 -0.33 24.59
N VAL A 438 26.14 0.17 24.69
CA VAL A 438 26.76 1.07 23.72
C VAL A 438 27.99 0.39 23.13
N ASP A 439 28.13 0.37 21.78
CA ASP A 439 29.25 -0.21 21.03
C ASP A 439 29.60 -1.65 21.45
N GLY A 440 28.57 -2.45 21.82
CA GLY A 440 28.75 -3.81 22.32
C GLY A 440 29.51 -3.92 23.63
N GLY A 441 29.56 -2.83 24.42
CA GLY A 441 30.21 -2.76 25.73
C GLY A 441 29.39 -3.43 26.83
N ALA A 442 29.59 -2.98 28.08
CA ALA A 442 28.87 -3.51 29.24
C ALA A 442 27.36 -3.22 29.13
N VAL A 443 26.55 -4.25 29.41
CA VAL A 443 25.10 -4.12 29.47
C VAL A 443 24.69 -3.46 30.78
N VAL A 444 23.80 -2.48 30.69
CA VAL A 444 23.09 -1.90 31.83
C VAL A 444 21.66 -2.45 31.82
N THR A 445 21.25 -3.06 32.92
CA THR A 445 19.92 -3.65 33.08
C THR A 445 19.21 -3.05 34.28
N GLU A 446 17.96 -2.67 34.12
CA GLU A 446 17.04 -2.23 35.17
C GLU A 446 15.69 -2.95 35.01
N THR A 447 15.01 -3.20 36.13
CA THR A 447 13.67 -3.82 36.08
C THR A 447 12.60 -2.74 35.97
N TYR A 448 11.77 -2.78 34.93
CA TYR A 448 10.58 -1.96 34.86
C TYR A 448 9.50 -2.54 35.77
N THR A 449 9.08 -1.76 36.79
CA THR A 449 8.10 -2.22 37.80
C THR A 449 6.71 -1.62 37.62
N GLY A 450 6.51 -0.73 36.65
CA GLY A 450 5.20 -0.24 36.25
C GLY A 450 4.35 -1.32 35.61
N THR A 451 3.13 -0.99 35.29
CA THR A 451 2.24 -1.84 34.48
C THR A 451 1.99 -1.10 33.17
N ILE A 452 2.13 -1.81 32.05
CA ILE A 452 1.79 -1.32 30.71
C ILE A 452 0.60 -2.16 30.24
N SER A 453 -0.55 -1.51 30.04
CA SER A 453 -1.75 -2.19 29.50
C SER A 453 -1.57 -2.50 28.02
N THR A 454 -2.41 -3.37 27.48
CA THR A 454 -2.47 -3.68 26.05
C THR A 454 -2.52 -2.41 25.20
N GLY A 455 -1.66 -2.31 24.21
CA GLY A 455 -1.56 -1.17 23.29
C GLY A 455 -0.97 0.11 23.90
N GLU A 456 -0.64 0.13 25.21
CA GLU A 456 -0.06 1.30 25.85
C GLU A 456 1.48 1.33 25.72
N THR A 457 2.02 2.54 25.62
CA THR A 457 3.46 2.83 25.62
C THR A 457 3.85 3.52 26.92
N ALA A 458 4.95 3.11 27.52
CA ALA A 458 5.53 3.74 28.69
C ALA A 458 7.00 4.10 28.47
N GLN A 459 7.43 5.24 28.99
CA GLN A 459 8.84 5.63 28.96
C GLN A 459 9.60 5.08 30.17
N HIS A 460 10.82 4.58 29.90
CA HIS A 460 11.79 4.22 30.92
C HIS A 460 13.08 5.01 30.73
N THR A 461 13.48 5.77 31.75
CA THR A 461 14.77 6.47 31.79
C THR A 461 15.71 5.74 32.71
N PHE A 462 16.83 5.26 32.21
CA PHE A 462 17.83 4.55 32.99
C PHE A 462 18.51 5.47 34.00
N SER A 463 18.78 4.94 35.19
CA SER A 463 19.51 5.65 36.24
C SER A 463 21.00 5.80 35.94
N THR A 464 21.54 4.94 35.09
CA THR A 464 22.93 4.95 34.61
C THR A 464 23.05 5.78 33.35
N THR A 465 23.98 6.75 33.38
CA THR A 465 24.31 7.58 32.21
C THR A 465 25.47 7.01 31.40
N VAL A 466 25.63 7.46 30.16
CA VAL A 466 26.70 7.04 29.24
C VAL A 466 27.57 8.22 28.81
N ASP A 467 28.85 7.97 28.64
CA ASP A 467 29.81 8.96 28.12
C ASP A 467 29.79 8.91 26.56
N MET A 468 29.29 9.98 25.96
CA MET A 468 29.25 10.19 24.51
C MET A 468 29.98 11.49 24.11
N SER A 469 30.94 11.93 24.91
CA SER A 469 31.61 13.24 24.80
C SER A 469 32.62 13.34 23.66
N THR A 470 33.00 12.25 23.00
CA THR A 470 34.01 12.28 21.94
C THR A 470 33.43 12.83 20.64
N VAL A 471 33.83 14.04 20.30
CA VAL A 471 33.35 14.77 19.10
C VAL A 471 33.66 14.02 17.82
N GLY A 472 32.67 13.95 16.92
CA GLY A 472 32.78 13.27 15.64
C GLY A 472 32.69 11.74 15.70
N THR A 473 32.41 11.19 16.89
CA THR A 473 32.20 9.75 17.08
C THR A 473 30.72 9.41 16.90
N THR A 474 30.45 8.34 16.19
CA THR A 474 29.12 7.70 16.16
C THR A 474 29.14 6.51 17.11
N TYR A 475 28.21 6.49 18.03
CA TYR A 475 27.97 5.43 19.01
C TYR A 475 26.79 4.60 18.58
N VAL A 476 26.92 3.28 18.66
CA VAL A 476 25.82 2.33 18.38
C VAL A 476 25.17 1.97 19.70
N LEU A 477 23.95 2.49 19.95
CA LEU A 477 23.17 2.18 21.15
C LEU A 477 22.13 1.13 20.79
N THR A 478 22.16 -0.02 21.48
CA THR A 478 21.12 -1.06 21.39
C THR A 478 20.39 -1.12 22.72
N ALA A 479 19.07 -0.96 22.69
CA ALA A 479 18.18 -1.15 23.83
C ALA A 479 17.28 -2.36 23.58
N TYR A 480 16.93 -3.10 24.64
CA TYR A 480 16.08 -4.28 24.52
C TYR A 480 15.35 -4.61 25.83
N THR A 481 14.19 -5.28 25.69
CA THR A 481 13.43 -5.89 26.78
C THR A 481 13.85 -7.34 27.01
N THR A 482 13.57 -7.85 28.19
CA THR A 482 13.62 -9.28 28.51
C THR A 482 12.44 -9.61 29.40
N TYR A 483 11.46 -10.28 28.82
CA TYR A 483 10.25 -10.70 29.50
C TYR A 483 10.07 -12.22 29.32
N ASP A 484 10.15 -12.99 30.43
CA ASP A 484 10.16 -14.47 30.39
C ASP A 484 8.95 -15.09 29.68
N SER A 485 7.86 -14.35 29.60
CA SER A 485 6.61 -14.79 28.97
C SER A 485 6.41 -14.21 27.57
N ASP A 486 7.39 -13.49 27.03
CA ASP A 486 7.31 -12.88 25.72
C ASP A 486 7.14 -13.94 24.62
N GLU A 487 6.24 -13.68 23.70
CA GLU A 487 5.88 -14.59 22.61
C GLU A 487 6.41 -14.10 21.24
N ASP A 488 6.92 -12.84 21.17
CA ASP A 488 7.57 -12.26 19.97
C ASP A 488 8.90 -11.56 20.33
N SER A 489 9.99 -12.20 19.99
CA SER A 489 11.32 -11.63 20.23
C SER A 489 11.82 -10.71 19.09
N GLU A 490 11.06 -10.49 18.04
CA GLU A 490 11.49 -9.67 16.90
C GLU A 490 11.40 -8.17 17.21
N ASN A 491 10.47 -7.78 18.08
CA ASN A 491 10.27 -6.38 18.51
C ASN A 491 11.00 -6.03 19.83
N ASP A 492 11.62 -7.01 20.48
CA ASP A 492 12.31 -6.83 21.77
C ASP A 492 13.42 -5.78 21.74
N SER A 493 14.04 -5.50 20.61
CA SER A 493 15.24 -4.68 20.52
C SER A 493 15.22 -3.61 19.43
N VAL A 494 15.77 -2.44 19.77
CA VAL A 494 16.03 -1.34 18.83
C VAL A 494 17.49 -0.94 18.89
N THR A 495 18.11 -0.72 17.73
CA THR A 495 19.47 -0.20 17.61
C THR A 495 19.47 1.13 16.87
N VAL A 496 20.14 2.13 17.42
CA VAL A 496 20.25 3.47 16.84
C VAL A 496 21.70 3.94 16.81
N ASP A 497 22.04 4.68 15.75
CA ASP A 497 23.32 5.37 15.62
C ASP A 497 23.21 6.80 16.16
N ILE A 498 24.00 7.15 17.15
CA ILE A 498 24.01 8.46 17.82
C ILE A 498 25.36 9.11 17.57
N THR A 499 25.38 10.23 16.87
CA THR A 499 26.63 10.93 16.51
C THR A 499 26.82 12.18 17.35
N HIS A 500 27.98 12.30 18.01
CA HIS A 500 28.40 13.56 18.61
C HIS A 500 28.86 14.52 17.49
N LEU A 501 27.97 15.45 17.13
CA LEU A 501 28.21 16.38 16.04
C LEU A 501 29.27 17.42 16.39
N ASN A 502 30.03 17.81 15.39
CA ASN A 502 31.04 18.86 15.53
C ASN A 502 30.32 20.23 15.60
N PRO A 503 30.39 20.96 16.70
CA PRO A 503 29.56 22.17 16.90
C PRO A 503 29.87 23.30 15.92
N ASN A 504 30.97 23.21 15.15
CA ASN A 504 31.41 24.20 14.18
C ASN A 504 31.67 23.57 12.79
N ASP A 505 30.98 22.49 12.46
CA ASP A 505 31.12 21.85 11.16
C ASP A 505 30.06 22.42 10.18
N ILE A 506 30.56 23.09 9.14
CA ILE A 506 29.73 23.58 8.05
C ILE A 506 30.29 22.98 6.76
N GLY A 507 29.49 22.15 6.13
CA GLY A 507 29.83 21.50 4.86
C GLY A 507 28.90 21.88 3.73
N VAL A 508 29.33 21.65 2.49
CA VAL A 508 28.44 21.67 1.33
C VAL A 508 27.78 20.30 1.26
N SER A 509 26.45 20.25 1.48
CA SER A 509 25.68 19.01 1.43
C SER A 509 25.26 18.65 0.00
N GLU A 510 25.13 19.65 -0.90
CA GLU A 510 24.68 19.43 -2.26
C GLU A 510 25.17 20.56 -3.18
N ILE A 511 25.46 20.23 -4.45
CA ILE A 511 25.62 21.20 -5.53
C ILE A 511 24.33 21.22 -6.34
N ILE A 512 23.51 22.25 -6.15
CA ILE A 512 22.20 22.40 -6.83
C ILE A 512 22.42 22.78 -8.30
N SER A 513 23.41 23.61 -8.60
CA SER A 513 23.76 24.00 -9.96
C SER A 513 25.26 24.26 -10.11
N PRO A 514 25.82 24.11 -11.33
CA PRO A 514 25.16 23.63 -12.54
C PRO A 514 24.91 22.13 -12.51
N SER A 515 23.78 21.68 -13.07
CA SER A 515 23.55 20.28 -13.39
C SER A 515 24.24 19.92 -14.71
N SER A 516 24.57 18.64 -14.90
CA SER A 516 25.17 18.15 -16.16
C SER A 516 24.23 18.43 -17.35
N GLY A 517 24.79 18.95 -18.47
CA GLY A 517 23.99 19.26 -19.66
C GLY A 517 24.87 19.75 -20.82
N GLU A 518 24.31 19.73 -22.03
CA GLU A 518 25.00 20.15 -23.25
C GLU A 518 25.05 21.68 -23.49
N LEU A 519 24.26 22.43 -22.71
CA LEU A 519 24.12 23.89 -22.87
C LEU A 519 24.83 24.69 -21.79
N LEU A 520 25.84 24.10 -21.14
CA LEU A 520 26.65 24.82 -20.15
C LEU A 520 27.49 25.90 -20.81
N SER A 521 27.48 27.07 -20.22
CA SER A 521 28.27 28.22 -20.69
C SER A 521 29.65 28.25 -20.04
N ASN A 522 30.50 29.20 -20.44
CA ASN A 522 31.81 29.41 -19.82
C ASN A 522 31.76 30.22 -18.50
N ALA A 523 30.55 30.48 -17.99
CA ALA A 523 30.32 31.28 -16.79
C ALA A 523 29.03 30.82 -16.07
N GLU A 524 28.98 29.54 -15.64
CA GLU A 524 27.83 29.01 -14.88
C GLU A 524 27.88 29.45 -13.41
N PRO A 525 26.76 29.94 -12.85
CA PRO A 525 26.67 30.17 -11.42
C PRO A 525 26.62 28.85 -10.68
N VAL A 526 27.44 28.71 -9.63
CA VAL A 526 27.40 27.56 -8.73
C VAL A 526 26.52 27.86 -7.53
N THR A 527 25.48 27.07 -7.33
CA THR A 527 24.60 27.12 -6.16
C THR A 527 24.77 25.85 -5.35
N VAL A 528 24.97 25.99 -4.06
CA VAL A 528 25.18 24.87 -3.13
C VAL A 528 24.22 24.96 -1.96
N THR A 529 23.85 23.81 -1.39
CA THR A 529 23.23 23.70 -0.07
C THR A 529 24.34 23.53 0.96
N ILE A 530 24.30 24.35 2.03
CA ILE A 530 25.28 24.34 3.12
C ILE A 530 24.60 23.79 4.36
#